data_a5bd52898d7eed07bbdb224183520766
#
_entry.id   a5bd52898d7eed07bbdb224183520766
#
_cell.length_a   1.000
_cell.length_b   1.000
_cell.length_c   1.000
_cell.angle_alpha   90.00
_cell.angle_beta   90.00
_cell.angle_gamma   90.00
#
_symmetry.space_group_name_H-M   'P 1'
#
loop_
_entity.id
_entity.type
_entity.pdbx_description
1 polymer ?
#
loop_
_entity_poly.entity_id
_entity_poly.type
_entity_poly.pdbx_seq_one_letter_code
_entity_poly.pdbx_strand_id
1 'polypeptide(L)'
;MASIRKRGNSYLIVVSMGYTPDGRRRNPQQKTIKPPVGLTPKQTEKWLQEQAMLFEMSCKKLNPDIDRSITLEKYTEIWLQTIAPDKLAKSTLVREKQDIERFKPYLGRYKLADLRPEHFRSLYTKLRKQKNKATGKPLSEATVEGVHSCLCGILSDAMEGGYLDHNPAWRTYKYAGQKKEKKIADDETVKKLIQALEAVSILYETYFKLIIATGMRRGECCALKWEDITHAERSIHVCRNAVKTTGDEIIVKAPKTKAGNRYVYFSAEMESLLREYEAFCAAETERYDRRKQTKDDYVFRRKGMKLPMTPSTFTWRFKKILKANDLPTDLNVHSLRHTAASLFIASGTDVGTVAGLLGHSQPSTTLDIYTHAFDKNKKAASQIMQSNLEI
;
A
#
# COMPACT_ATOMS: atom_id res chain seq x y z
N MET A 1 -6.88 -16.82 41.83
CA MET A 1 -6.61 -15.83 42.91
C MET A 1 -5.15 -15.85 43.28
N ALA A 2 -4.57 -14.70 43.51
CA ALA A 2 -3.22 -14.59 44.00
C ALA A 2 -3.15 -15.02 45.50
N SER A 3 -2.16 -15.80 45.87
CA SER A 3 -1.87 -16.13 47.29
C SER A 3 -0.66 -15.33 47.76
N ILE A 4 -0.71 -14.81 49.00
CA ILE A 4 0.33 -14.02 49.61
C ILE A 4 0.94 -14.83 50.75
N ARG A 5 2.29 -14.97 50.76
CA ARG A 5 3.02 -15.68 51.79
C ARG A 5 4.11 -14.78 52.40
N LYS A 6 4.15 -14.64 53.69
CA LYS A 6 5.19 -13.85 54.38
C LYS A 6 6.53 -14.65 54.39
N ARG A 7 7.63 -13.95 54.05
CA ARG A 7 9.00 -14.48 54.12
C ARG A 7 9.91 -13.45 54.79
N GLY A 8 10.05 -13.59 56.13
CA GLY A 8 10.80 -12.59 56.91
C GLY A 8 10.22 -11.17 56.74
N ASN A 9 11.03 -10.23 56.25
CA ASN A 9 10.63 -8.83 56.00
C ASN A 9 10.05 -8.60 54.59
N SER A 10 9.80 -9.68 53.83
CA SER A 10 9.22 -9.59 52.48
C SER A 10 7.98 -10.47 52.34
N TYR A 11 7.22 -10.29 51.29
CA TYR A 11 6.04 -11.06 50.94
C TYR A 11 6.21 -11.65 49.55
N LEU A 12 5.90 -12.94 49.42
CA LEU A 12 5.84 -13.65 48.13
C LEU A 12 4.38 -13.69 47.67
N ILE A 13 4.11 -13.09 46.53
CA ILE A 13 2.83 -13.21 45.83
C ILE A 13 2.97 -14.34 44.81
N VAL A 14 2.03 -15.28 44.81
CA VAL A 14 2.01 -16.44 43.91
C VAL A 14 0.67 -16.43 43.15
N VAL A 15 0.71 -16.42 41.83
CA VAL A 15 -0.46 -16.49 40.95
C VAL A 15 -0.44 -17.82 40.20
N SER A 16 -1.51 -18.60 40.33
CA SER A 16 -1.67 -19.83 39.57
C SER A 16 -2.03 -19.51 38.10
N MET A 17 -1.32 -20.15 37.18
CA MET A 17 -1.52 -19.97 35.74
C MET A 17 -2.44 -21.02 35.10
N GLY A 18 -3.16 -21.80 35.93
CA GLY A 18 -4.09 -22.85 35.46
C GLY A 18 -3.39 -24.10 34.95
N TYR A 19 -4.02 -24.76 34.00
CA TYR A 19 -3.57 -26.02 33.40
C TYR A 19 -3.34 -25.82 31.87
N THR A 20 -2.46 -26.64 31.32
CA THR A 20 -2.27 -26.77 29.87
C THR A 20 -3.44 -27.54 29.22
N PRO A 21 -3.66 -27.51 27.89
CA PRO A 21 -4.72 -28.28 27.23
C PRO A 21 -4.62 -29.79 27.44
N ASP A 22 -3.42 -30.31 27.72
CA ASP A 22 -3.13 -31.72 28.07
C ASP A 22 -3.29 -32.02 29.57
N GLY A 23 -3.86 -31.08 30.34
CA GLY A 23 -4.22 -31.29 31.77
C GLY A 23 -3.08 -31.14 32.78
N ARG A 24 -1.86 -30.76 32.37
CA ARG A 24 -0.74 -30.53 33.27
C ARG A 24 -0.84 -29.15 33.93
N ARG A 25 -0.50 -29.08 35.24
CA ARG A 25 -0.50 -27.80 35.94
C ARG A 25 0.66 -26.92 35.45
N ARG A 26 0.36 -25.68 35.11
CA ARG A 26 1.36 -24.69 34.71
C ARG A 26 2.14 -24.17 35.91
N ASN A 27 3.40 -23.78 35.66
CA ASN A 27 4.23 -23.17 36.70
C ASN A 27 3.63 -21.85 37.17
N PRO A 28 3.42 -21.65 38.48
CA PRO A 28 2.88 -20.40 39.00
C PRO A 28 3.86 -19.24 38.79
N GLN A 29 3.32 -18.06 38.51
CA GLN A 29 4.12 -16.85 38.54
C GLN A 29 4.31 -16.35 39.96
N GLN A 30 5.51 -15.88 40.29
CA GLN A 30 5.88 -15.46 41.62
C GLN A 30 6.55 -14.09 41.61
N LYS A 31 6.21 -13.23 42.57
CA LYS A 31 6.81 -11.91 42.74
C LYS A 31 7.06 -11.67 44.24
N THR A 32 8.31 -11.36 44.61
CA THR A 32 8.65 -10.96 45.96
C THR A 32 8.61 -9.43 46.09
N ILE A 33 7.90 -8.93 47.07
CA ILE A 33 7.78 -7.51 47.36
C ILE A 33 8.07 -7.19 48.82
N LYS A 34 8.52 -5.97 49.08
CA LYS A 34 8.71 -5.45 50.44
C LYS A 34 7.75 -4.26 50.65
N PRO A 35 6.97 -4.21 51.71
CA PRO A 35 6.11 -3.06 52.00
C PRO A 35 6.99 -1.83 52.32
N PRO A 36 6.50 -0.63 51.98
CA PRO A 36 7.13 0.63 52.38
C PRO A 36 7.29 0.70 53.90
N VAL A 37 8.36 1.34 54.35
CA VAL A 37 8.62 1.57 55.79
C VAL A 37 7.60 2.59 56.31
N GLY A 38 7.05 2.34 57.52
CA GLY A 38 6.14 3.27 58.17
C GLY A 38 4.64 2.96 58.03
N LEU A 39 4.28 1.87 57.36
CA LEU A 39 2.88 1.43 57.29
C LEU A 39 2.44 0.71 58.56
N THR A 40 1.24 0.98 59.02
CA THR A 40 0.60 0.19 60.06
C THR A 40 0.25 -1.20 59.58
N PRO A 41 0.06 -2.20 60.42
CA PRO A 41 -0.29 -3.57 60.00
C PRO A 41 -1.50 -3.62 59.07
N LYS A 42 -2.54 -2.86 59.32
CA LYS A 42 -3.77 -2.75 58.50
C LYS A 42 -3.52 -2.09 57.13
N GLN A 43 -2.66 -1.09 57.09
CA GLN A 43 -2.25 -0.43 55.84
C GLN A 43 -1.34 -1.36 55.03
N THR A 44 -0.49 -2.12 55.66
CA THR A 44 0.36 -3.13 54.98
C THR A 44 -0.50 -4.21 54.33
N GLU A 45 -1.53 -4.71 54.99
CA GLU A 45 -2.44 -5.71 54.46
C GLU A 45 -3.20 -5.18 53.23
N LYS A 46 -3.74 -3.96 53.31
CA LYS A 46 -4.41 -3.32 52.19
C LYS A 46 -3.48 -3.13 50.99
N TRP A 47 -2.29 -2.62 51.22
CA TRP A 47 -1.27 -2.43 50.19
C TRP A 47 -0.87 -3.79 49.54
N LEU A 48 -0.71 -4.86 50.33
CA LEU A 48 -0.41 -6.20 49.82
C LEU A 48 -1.54 -6.74 48.95
N GLN A 49 -2.78 -6.52 49.32
CA GLN A 49 -3.95 -6.90 48.49
C GLN A 49 -3.98 -6.15 47.16
N GLU A 50 -3.72 -4.83 47.17
CA GLU A 50 -3.61 -4.03 45.97
C GLU A 50 -2.48 -4.52 45.05
N GLN A 51 -1.29 -4.78 45.61
CA GLN A 51 -0.15 -5.33 44.86
C GLN A 51 -0.43 -6.73 44.30
N ALA A 52 -1.11 -7.59 45.05
CA ALA A 52 -1.50 -8.90 44.61
C ALA A 52 -2.53 -8.87 43.47
N MET A 53 -3.48 -7.97 43.57
CA MET A 53 -4.48 -7.71 42.48
C MET A 53 -3.79 -7.21 41.21
N LEU A 54 -2.91 -6.23 41.29
CA LEU A 54 -2.15 -5.69 40.17
C LEU A 54 -1.29 -6.78 39.51
N PHE A 55 -0.63 -7.61 40.33
CA PHE A 55 0.19 -8.72 39.85
C PHE A 55 -0.68 -9.80 39.20
N GLU A 56 -1.82 -10.18 39.79
CA GLU A 56 -2.78 -11.11 39.21
C GLU A 56 -3.32 -10.60 37.85
N MET A 57 -3.67 -9.31 37.77
CA MET A 57 -4.10 -8.69 36.53
C MET A 57 -2.99 -8.73 35.46
N SER A 58 -1.74 -8.48 35.84
CA SER A 58 -0.60 -8.59 34.93
C SER A 58 -0.41 -10.03 34.45
N CYS A 59 -0.55 -11.03 35.35
CA CYS A 59 -0.44 -12.44 34.99
C CYS A 59 -1.59 -12.93 34.11
N LYS A 60 -2.82 -12.42 34.31
CA LYS A 60 -3.98 -12.77 33.46
C LYS A 60 -3.91 -12.19 32.06
N LYS A 61 -3.19 -11.06 31.88
CA LYS A 61 -2.87 -10.51 30.54
C LYS A 61 -1.78 -11.33 29.82
N LEU A 62 -1.06 -12.19 30.53
CA LEU A 62 -0.02 -13.04 30.02
C LEU A 62 -0.63 -14.36 29.56
N ASN A 63 -0.67 -14.61 28.25
CA ASN A 63 -0.91 -15.97 27.76
C ASN A 63 0.31 -16.84 28.13
N PRO A 64 0.15 -17.85 29.01
CA PRO A 64 1.28 -18.63 29.53
C PRO A 64 1.91 -19.57 28.48
N ASP A 65 1.27 -19.76 27.34
CA ASP A 65 1.76 -20.61 26.25
C ASP A 65 2.68 -19.82 25.28
N ILE A 66 2.88 -18.53 25.53
CA ILE A 66 3.70 -17.68 24.67
C ILE A 66 5.13 -17.63 25.20
N ASP A 67 6.07 -18.08 24.35
CA ASP A 67 7.49 -17.91 24.61
C ASP A 67 7.90 -16.44 24.43
N ARG A 68 7.95 -15.68 25.51
CA ARG A 68 8.39 -14.27 25.51
C ARG A 68 9.90 -14.11 25.33
N SER A 69 10.66 -15.21 25.30
CA SER A 69 12.09 -15.17 24.98
C SER A 69 12.36 -15.19 23.48
N ILE A 70 11.31 -15.27 22.66
CA ILE A 70 11.40 -15.32 21.20
C ILE A 70 12.11 -14.08 20.64
N THR A 71 13.01 -14.30 19.69
CA THR A 71 13.69 -13.22 18.97
C THR A 71 12.78 -12.65 17.87
N LEU A 72 13.05 -11.41 17.45
CA LEU A 72 12.32 -10.78 16.33
C LEU A 72 12.42 -11.61 15.05
N GLU A 73 13.59 -12.18 14.75
CA GLU A 73 13.81 -13.05 13.60
C GLU A 73 12.87 -14.25 13.62
N LYS A 74 12.87 -15.02 14.73
CA LYS A 74 12.05 -16.22 14.87
C LYS A 74 10.56 -15.90 14.85
N TYR A 75 10.14 -14.81 15.49
CA TYR A 75 8.75 -14.35 15.42
C TYR A 75 8.36 -13.96 13.99
N THR A 76 9.24 -13.27 13.27
CA THR A 76 9.00 -12.88 11.89
C THR A 76 8.84 -14.08 10.96
N GLU A 77 9.58 -15.16 11.18
CA GLU A 77 9.43 -16.43 10.45
C GLU A 77 8.05 -17.06 10.70
N ILE A 78 7.61 -17.12 11.94
CA ILE A 78 6.26 -17.59 12.32
C ILE A 78 5.21 -16.69 11.66
N TRP A 79 5.35 -15.36 11.77
CA TRP A 79 4.44 -14.38 11.20
C TRP A 79 4.30 -14.56 9.68
N LEU A 80 5.40 -14.78 8.96
CA LEU A 80 5.41 -15.02 7.51
C LEU A 80 4.70 -16.32 7.12
N GLN A 81 4.69 -17.33 7.98
CA GLN A 81 4.09 -18.63 7.73
C GLN A 81 2.61 -18.69 8.12
N THR A 82 2.22 -17.99 9.19
CA THR A 82 0.90 -18.16 9.81
C THR A 82 -0.03 -16.95 9.65
N ILE A 83 0.48 -15.73 9.78
CA ILE A 83 -0.36 -14.51 9.82
C ILE A 83 -0.36 -13.78 8.48
N ALA A 84 0.83 -13.57 7.92
CA ALA A 84 1.00 -12.75 6.72
C ALA A 84 0.25 -13.29 5.49
N PRO A 85 0.16 -14.62 5.21
CA PRO A 85 -0.54 -15.15 4.05
C PRO A 85 -2.03 -14.83 4.04
N ASP A 86 -2.68 -14.85 5.20
CA ASP A 86 -4.11 -14.59 5.35
C ASP A 86 -4.41 -13.08 5.38
N LYS A 87 -3.49 -12.28 5.93
CA LYS A 87 -3.66 -10.83 6.12
C LYS A 87 -3.25 -10.01 4.91
N LEU A 88 -2.26 -10.46 4.14
CA LEU A 88 -1.61 -9.66 3.11
C LEU A 88 -1.84 -10.21 1.70
N ALA A 89 -2.06 -9.31 0.75
CA ALA A 89 -2.04 -9.67 -0.66
C ALA A 89 -0.64 -10.17 -1.09
N LYS A 90 -0.56 -11.13 -2.02
CA LYS A 90 0.71 -11.71 -2.52
C LYS A 90 1.77 -10.66 -2.89
N SER A 91 1.37 -9.56 -3.55
CA SER A 91 2.29 -8.47 -3.91
C SER A 91 2.80 -7.67 -2.71
N THR A 92 2.00 -7.54 -1.65
CA THR A 92 2.41 -6.90 -0.39
C THR A 92 3.37 -7.82 0.35
N LEU A 93 3.06 -9.12 0.43
CA LEU A 93 3.92 -10.11 1.07
C LEU A 93 5.35 -10.15 0.47
N VAL A 94 5.46 -10.02 -0.86
CA VAL A 94 6.78 -9.93 -1.52
C VAL A 94 7.55 -8.70 -1.05
N ARG A 95 6.88 -7.56 -0.92
CA ARG A 95 7.50 -6.32 -0.42
C ARG A 95 7.89 -6.44 1.05
N GLU A 96 7.00 -6.96 1.89
CA GLU A 96 7.28 -7.19 3.32
C GLU A 96 8.50 -8.10 3.50
N LYS A 97 8.63 -9.19 2.73
CA LYS A 97 9.84 -10.04 2.74
C LYS A 97 11.11 -9.26 2.43
N GLN A 98 11.07 -8.35 1.45
CA GLN A 98 12.22 -7.50 1.14
C GLN A 98 12.56 -6.52 2.27
N ASP A 99 11.55 -5.96 2.93
CA ASP A 99 11.73 -5.04 4.06
C ASP A 99 12.25 -5.78 5.30
N ILE A 100 11.80 -7.02 5.53
CA ILE A 100 12.32 -7.92 6.57
C ILE A 100 13.81 -8.18 6.37
N GLU A 101 14.25 -8.52 5.15
CA GLU A 101 15.67 -8.74 4.85
C GLU A 101 16.54 -7.50 5.10
N ARG A 102 15.97 -6.29 5.08
CA ARG A 102 16.69 -5.05 5.38
C ARG A 102 16.90 -4.84 6.88
N PHE A 103 15.93 -5.17 7.73
CA PHE A 103 16.07 -4.96 9.18
C PHE A 103 16.60 -6.19 9.95
N LYS A 104 16.42 -7.40 9.42
CA LYS A 104 16.83 -8.65 10.04
C LYS A 104 18.30 -8.67 10.52
N PRO A 105 19.31 -8.20 9.74
CA PRO A 105 20.70 -8.16 10.17
C PRO A 105 20.96 -7.27 11.40
N TYR A 106 20.12 -6.30 11.65
CA TYR A 106 20.29 -5.31 12.72
C TYR A 106 19.48 -5.61 13.98
N LEU A 107 18.24 -6.09 13.80
CA LEU A 107 17.28 -6.28 14.89
C LEU A 107 16.90 -7.74 15.13
N GLY A 108 17.16 -8.65 14.19
CA GLY A 108 16.66 -10.03 14.24
C GLY A 108 17.02 -10.78 15.50
N ARG A 109 18.21 -10.56 16.05
CA ARG A 109 18.72 -11.26 17.25
C ARG A 109 18.16 -10.73 18.58
N TYR A 110 17.53 -9.56 18.59
CA TYR A 110 16.90 -9.03 19.80
C TYR A 110 15.66 -9.85 20.15
N LYS A 111 15.47 -10.14 21.42
CA LYS A 111 14.19 -10.65 21.91
C LYS A 111 13.13 -9.56 21.75
N LEU A 112 11.89 -9.94 21.46
CA LEU A 112 10.80 -8.97 21.30
C LEU A 112 10.66 -8.09 22.54
N ALA A 113 10.75 -8.67 23.73
CA ALA A 113 10.65 -7.96 25.00
C ALA A 113 11.79 -6.95 25.27
N ASP A 114 12.95 -7.12 24.62
CA ASP A 114 14.12 -6.27 24.78
C ASP A 114 14.20 -5.13 23.75
N LEU A 115 13.27 -5.10 22.78
CA LEU A 115 13.22 -4.03 21.79
C LEU A 115 12.84 -2.70 22.45
N ARG A 116 13.60 -1.64 22.11
CA ARG A 116 13.42 -0.28 22.62
C ARG A 116 13.37 0.71 21.45
N PRO A 117 12.74 1.87 21.62
CA PRO A 117 12.66 2.90 20.58
C PRO A 117 14.01 3.29 19.97
N GLU A 118 15.09 3.28 20.74
CA GLU A 118 16.44 3.62 20.31
C GLU A 118 16.98 2.65 19.24
N HIS A 119 16.63 1.36 19.34
CA HIS A 119 17.03 0.36 18.36
C HIS A 119 16.47 0.67 16.97
N PHE A 120 15.22 1.12 16.89
CA PHE A 120 14.58 1.50 15.63
C PHE A 120 15.18 2.80 15.05
N ARG A 121 15.41 3.81 15.90
CA ARG A 121 16.07 5.06 15.46
C ARG A 121 17.47 4.80 14.90
N SER A 122 18.24 3.94 15.57
CA SER A 122 19.56 3.50 15.09
C SER A 122 19.47 2.75 13.76
N LEU A 123 18.49 1.85 13.61
CA LEU A 123 18.22 1.13 12.37
C LEU A 123 17.97 2.12 11.21
N TYR A 124 17.06 3.08 11.38
CA TYR A 124 16.73 4.04 10.30
C TYR A 124 17.94 4.88 9.88
N THR A 125 18.78 5.27 10.83
CA THR A 125 20.04 5.98 10.53
C THR A 125 20.98 5.13 9.69
N LYS A 126 21.10 3.83 10.01
CA LYS A 126 21.91 2.88 9.23
C LYS A 126 21.35 2.64 7.83
N LEU A 127 20.02 2.47 7.72
CA LEU A 127 19.34 2.24 6.45
C LEU A 127 19.50 3.43 5.48
N ARG A 128 19.44 4.68 5.98
CA ARG A 128 19.67 5.88 5.17
C ARG A 128 21.06 5.93 4.53
N LYS A 129 22.05 5.33 5.21
CA LYS A 129 23.44 5.23 4.70
C LYS A 129 23.65 4.02 3.78
N GLN A 130 22.74 3.05 3.81
CA GLN A 130 22.84 1.82 3.02
C GLN A 130 22.59 2.11 1.54
N LYS A 131 23.44 1.60 0.66
CA LYS A 131 23.26 1.72 -0.78
C LYS A 131 22.31 0.63 -1.31
N ASN A 132 21.44 1.02 -2.22
CA ASN A 132 20.61 0.10 -2.98
C ASN A 132 21.50 -0.71 -3.94
N LYS A 133 21.42 -2.04 -3.88
CA LYS A 133 22.26 -2.96 -4.69
C LYS A 133 22.07 -2.76 -6.20
N ALA A 134 20.87 -2.37 -6.66
CA ALA A 134 20.60 -2.21 -8.09
C ALA A 134 21.01 -0.85 -8.65
N THR A 135 20.97 0.21 -7.82
CA THR A 135 21.22 1.60 -8.30
C THR A 135 22.49 2.23 -7.77
N GLY A 136 23.14 1.61 -6.77
CA GLY A 136 24.32 2.17 -6.07
C GLY A 136 24.03 3.41 -5.21
N LYS A 137 22.81 3.97 -5.29
CA LYS A 137 22.40 5.17 -4.55
C LYS A 137 21.93 4.81 -3.14
N PRO A 138 21.99 5.75 -2.17
CA PRO A 138 21.39 5.55 -0.85
C PRO A 138 19.91 5.13 -0.95
N LEU A 139 19.44 4.36 0.04
CA LEU A 139 18.01 4.02 0.11
C LEU A 139 17.17 5.30 0.20
N SER A 140 16.06 5.33 -0.53
CA SER A 140 15.14 6.46 -0.45
C SER A 140 14.42 6.50 0.90
N GLU A 141 14.03 7.69 1.35
CA GLU A 141 13.27 7.86 2.58
C GLU A 141 11.95 7.05 2.56
N ALA A 142 11.30 6.97 1.40
CA ALA A 142 10.12 6.11 1.22
C ALA A 142 10.41 4.61 1.43
N THR A 143 11.64 4.16 1.14
CA THR A 143 12.06 2.78 1.43
C THR A 143 12.24 2.56 2.94
N VAL A 144 12.84 3.53 3.63
CA VAL A 144 13.02 3.49 5.10
C VAL A 144 11.66 3.53 5.80
N GLU A 145 10.72 4.35 5.32
CA GLU A 145 9.33 4.39 5.78
C GLU A 145 8.62 3.04 5.57
N GLY A 146 8.85 2.38 4.42
CA GLY A 146 8.34 1.03 4.16
C GLY A 146 8.81 0.03 5.22
N VAL A 147 10.12 0.03 5.54
CA VAL A 147 10.68 -0.83 6.60
C VAL A 147 10.07 -0.51 7.97
N HIS A 148 9.87 0.78 8.29
CA HIS A 148 9.18 1.17 9.53
C HIS A 148 7.76 0.64 9.58
N SER A 149 6.99 0.80 8.51
CA SER A 149 5.60 0.33 8.41
C SER A 149 5.50 -1.19 8.55
N CYS A 150 6.41 -1.94 7.92
CA CYS A 150 6.54 -3.39 8.05
C CYS A 150 6.79 -3.81 9.50
N LEU A 151 7.78 -3.19 10.16
CA LEU A 151 8.09 -3.44 11.59
C LEU A 151 6.90 -3.12 12.49
N CYS A 152 6.23 -1.98 12.28
CA CYS A 152 5.03 -1.62 13.04
C CYS A 152 3.92 -2.65 12.87
N GLY A 153 3.70 -3.16 11.66
CA GLY A 153 2.71 -4.20 11.38
C GLY A 153 3.03 -5.51 12.12
N ILE A 154 4.25 -6.02 11.97
CA ILE A 154 4.71 -7.25 12.61
C ILE A 154 4.61 -7.15 14.15
N LEU A 155 5.07 -6.03 14.73
CA LEU A 155 5.06 -5.84 16.18
C LEU A 155 3.65 -5.55 16.74
N SER A 156 2.73 -5.00 15.92
CA SER A 156 1.33 -4.90 16.30
C SER A 156 0.67 -6.28 16.36
N ASP A 157 0.96 -7.16 15.40
CA ASP A 157 0.48 -8.54 15.42
C ASP A 157 1.11 -9.32 16.59
N ALA A 158 2.38 -9.04 16.94
CA ALA A 158 3.00 -9.60 18.14
C ALA A 158 2.34 -9.13 19.44
N MET A 159 1.89 -7.88 19.47
CA MET A 159 1.14 -7.33 20.60
C MET A 159 -0.25 -7.97 20.70
N GLU A 160 -0.99 -8.08 19.58
CA GLU A 160 -2.28 -8.76 19.53
C GLU A 160 -2.17 -10.24 19.94
N GLY A 161 -1.08 -10.90 19.53
CA GLY A 161 -0.75 -12.27 19.94
C GLY A 161 -0.26 -12.40 21.39
N GLY A 162 -0.09 -11.31 22.14
CA GLY A 162 0.34 -11.33 23.57
C GLY A 162 1.85 -11.49 23.80
N TYR A 163 2.67 -11.43 22.74
CA TYR A 163 4.14 -11.46 22.87
C TYR A 163 4.70 -10.15 23.42
N LEU A 164 3.99 -9.05 23.21
CA LEU A 164 4.34 -7.68 23.64
C LEU A 164 3.17 -7.01 24.35
N ASP A 165 3.46 -6.16 25.33
CA ASP A 165 2.44 -5.35 26.00
C ASP A 165 2.15 -4.04 25.23
N HIS A 166 3.11 -3.57 24.43
CA HIS A 166 3.00 -2.39 23.58
C HIS A 166 3.95 -2.53 22.38
N ASN A 167 3.67 -1.81 21.32
CA ASN A 167 4.52 -1.81 20.12
C ASN A 167 5.65 -0.77 20.28
N PRO A 168 6.92 -1.20 20.44
CA PRO A 168 8.04 -0.30 20.70
C PRO A 168 8.49 0.49 19.46
N ALA A 169 7.99 0.15 18.26
CA ALA A 169 8.31 0.87 17.04
C ALA A 169 7.41 2.11 16.84
N TRP A 170 6.28 2.21 17.52
CA TRP A 170 5.38 3.34 17.35
C TRP A 170 6.07 4.67 17.68
N ARG A 171 5.81 5.69 16.83
CA ARG A 171 6.35 7.06 16.96
C ARG A 171 7.88 7.14 16.95
N THR A 172 8.58 6.09 16.51
CA THR A 172 10.06 6.11 16.43
C THR A 172 10.57 6.69 15.12
N TYR A 173 9.70 6.78 14.11
CA TYR A 173 10.03 7.26 12.78
C TYR A 173 9.35 8.60 12.49
N LYS A 174 10.11 9.51 11.91
CA LYS A 174 9.60 10.75 11.31
C LYS A 174 10.11 10.80 9.88
N TYR A 175 9.19 10.93 8.94
CA TYR A 175 9.54 11.08 7.54
C TYR A 175 10.41 12.33 7.34
N ALA A 176 11.63 12.15 6.85
CA ALA A 176 12.60 13.23 6.64
C ALA A 176 12.72 13.64 5.16
N GLY A 177 12.01 12.93 4.26
CA GLY A 177 12.00 13.24 2.84
C GLY A 177 11.06 14.40 2.50
N GLN A 178 11.38 15.14 1.47
CA GLN A 178 10.43 16.05 0.85
C GLN A 178 9.36 15.22 0.11
N LYS A 179 8.08 15.56 0.29
CA LYS A 179 7.03 15.01 -0.58
C LYS A 179 7.37 15.41 -2.01
N LYS A 180 7.73 14.44 -2.84
CA LYS A 180 7.96 14.72 -4.25
C LYS A 180 6.66 15.20 -4.86
N GLU A 181 6.68 16.35 -5.49
CA GLU A 181 5.57 16.82 -6.31
C GLU A 181 5.25 15.78 -7.38
N LYS A 182 3.96 15.53 -7.54
CA LYS A 182 3.50 14.59 -8.58
C LYS A 182 3.70 15.26 -9.94
N LYS A 183 4.48 14.62 -10.79
CA LYS A 183 4.73 15.12 -12.14
C LYS A 183 3.45 15.05 -12.97
N ILE A 184 3.04 16.19 -13.48
CA ILE A 184 1.91 16.38 -14.37
C ILE A 184 2.46 16.98 -15.67
N ALA A 185 2.03 16.47 -16.81
CA ALA A 185 2.38 17.08 -18.09
C ALA A 185 1.55 18.36 -18.28
N ASP A 186 2.19 19.44 -18.73
CA ASP A 186 1.51 20.65 -19.15
C ASP A 186 0.80 20.46 -20.51
N ASP A 187 -0.02 21.40 -20.89
CA ASP A 187 -0.86 21.32 -22.10
C ASP A 187 -0.02 21.15 -23.37
N GLU A 188 1.16 21.77 -23.45
CA GLU A 188 2.08 21.65 -24.59
C GLU A 188 2.71 20.25 -24.65
N THR A 189 3.16 19.74 -23.52
CA THR A 189 3.69 18.37 -23.40
C THR A 189 2.63 17.34 -23.77
N VAL A 190 1.36 17.55 -23.34
CA VAL A 190 0.24 16.65 -23.69
C VAL A 190 0.00 16.63 -25.19
N LYS A 191 -0.03 17.81 -25.85
CA LYS A 191 -0.21 17.91 -27.31
C LYS A 191 0.91 17.19 -28.06
N LYS A 192 2.16 17.45 -27.72
CA LYS A 192 3.33 16.76 -28.31
C LYS A 192 3.28 15.26 -28.07
N LEU A 193 2.86 14.82 -26.87
CA LEU A 193 2.72 13.41 -26.56
C LEU A 193 1.64 12.75 -27.42
N ILE A 194 0.46 13.37 -27.59
CA ILE A 194 -0.62 12.85 -28.43
C ILE A 194 -0.12 12.66 -29.88
N GLN A 195 0.59 13.65 -30.44
CA GLN A 195 1.19 13.56 -31.78
C GLN A 195 2.23 12.42 -31.86
N ALA A 196 3.09 12.28 -30.83
CA ALA A 196 4.07 11.20 -30.77
C ALA A 196 3.42 9.81 -30.67
N LEU A 197 2.22 9.72 -30.08
CA LEU A 197 1.45 8.48 -29.99
C LEU A 197 0.85 8.05 -31.32
N GLU A 198 0.56 8.98 -32.25
CA GLU A 198 0.07 8.67 -33.60
C GLU A 198 1.13 8.01 -34.48
N ALA A 199 2.41 8.22 -34.17
CA ALA A 199 3.54 7.62 -34.89
C ALA A 199 3.96 6.23 -34.37
N VAL A 200 3.28 5.67 -33.37
CA VAL A 200 3.59 4.33 -32.86
C VAL A 200 2.51 3.32 -33.30
N SER A 201 2.71 2.02 -32.97
CA SER A 201 1.70 1.02 -33.33
C SER A 201 0.36 1.32 -32.61
N ILE A 202 -0.73 1.05 -33.28
CA ILE A 202 -2.11 1.26 -32.82
C ILE A 202 -2.35 0.70 -31.40
N LEU A 203 -1.70 -0.39 -31.01
CA LEU A 203 -1.77 -0.96 -29.66
C LEU A 203 -1.30 0.03 -28.59
N TYR A 204 -0.14 0.67 -28.79
CA TYR A 204 0.41 1.61 -27.81
C TYR A 204 -0.29 2.96 -27.87
N GLU A 205 -0.67 3.40 -29.04
CA GLU A 205 -1.47 4.60 -29.25
C GLU A 205 -2.78 4.49 -28.47
N THR A 206 -3.57 3.44 -28.73
CA THR A 206 -4.85 3.18 -28.05
C THR A 206 -4.67 3.09 -26.53
N TYR A 207 -3.67 2.37 -26.06
CA TYR A 207 -3.42 2.20 -24.64
C TYR A 207 -3.16 3.52 -23.92
N PHE A 208 -2.27 4.35 -24.45
CA PHE A 208 -1.88 5.59 -23.76
C PHE A 208 -2.93 6.69 -23.94
N LYS A 209 -3.54 6.82 -25.12
CA LYS A 209 -4.65 7.75 -25.36
C LYS A 209 -5.84 7.39 -24.46
N LEU A 210 -6.15 6.10 -24.26
CA LEU A 210 -7.22 5.66 -23.37
C LEU A 210 -6.96 6.05 -21.91
N ILE A 211 -5.72 5.92 -21.41
CA ILE A 211 -5.37 6.37 -20.06
C ILE A 211 -5.49 7.88 -19.91
N ILE A 212 -5.07 8.65 -20.93
CA ILE A 212 -5.19 10.12 -20.91
C ILE A 212 -6.67 10.52 -20.93
N ALA A 213 -7.51 9.87 -21.74
CA ALA A 213 -8.92 10.19 -21.87
C ALA A 213 -9.74 9.84 -20.61
N THR A 214 -9.42 8.73 -19.94
CA THR A 214 -10.26 8.16 -18.88
C THR A 214 -9.65 8.24 -17.47
N GLY A 215 -8.37 8.48 -17.37
CA GLY A 215 -7.63 8.45 -16.11
C GLY A 215 -7.54 7.06 -15.46
N MET A 216 -7.78 5.97 -16.18
CA MET A 216 -7.65 4.60 -15.66
C MET A 216 -6.25 4.32 -15.11
N ARG A 217 -6.17 3.46 -14.09
CA ARG A 217 -4.88 2.97 -13.61
C ARG A 217 -4.23 2.04 -14.64
N ARG A 218 -2.90 2.06 -14.70
CA ARG A 218 -2.13 1.20 -15.62
C ARG A 218 -2.58 -0.27 -15.62
N GLY A 219 -2.80 -0.85 -14.44
CA GLY A 219 -3.22 -2.24 -14.30
C GLY A 219 -4.69 -2.47 -14.62
N GLU A 220 -5.56 -1.48 -14.44
CA GLU A 220 -6.97 -1.51 -14.85
C GLU A 220 -7.06 -1.57 -16.38
N CYS A 221 -6.33 -0.70 -17.07
CA CYS A 221 -6.27 -0.70 -18.52
C CYS A 221 -5.71 -2.02 -19.07
N CYS A 222 -4.66 -2.60 -18.47
CA CYS A 222 -4.14 -3.92 -18.87
C CYS A 222 -5.17 -5.05 -18.69
N ALA A 223 -6.05 -4.96 -17.69
CA ALA A 223 -7.03 -5.99 -17.36
C ALA A 223 -8.36 -5.84 -18.11
N LEU A 224 -8.47 -4.83 -18.98
CA LEU A 224 -9.68 -4.53 -19.74
C LEU A 224 -9.97 -5.65 -20.72
N LYS A 225 -11.24 -6.10 -20.78
CA LYS A 225 -11.76 -7.04 -21.77
C LYS A 225 -12.73 -6.33 -22.72
N TRP A 226 -12.96 -6.92 -23.88
CA TRP A 226 -13.91 -6.38 -24.85
C TRP A 226 -15.34 -6.35 -24.31
N GLU A 227 -15.71 -7.25 -23.39
CA GLU A 227 -17.02 -7.22 -22.72
C GLU A 227 -17.25 -6.00 -21.82
N ASP A 228 -16.16 -5.34 -21.38
CA ASP A 228 -16.26 -4.17 -20.51
C ASP A 228 -16.57 -2.88 -21.28
N ILE A 229 -16.46 -2.89 -22.63
CA ILE A 229 -16.63 -1.72 -23.48
C ILE A 229 -18.04 -1.72 -24.07
N THR A 230 -18.80 -0.68 -23.77
CA THR A 230 -20.11 -0.44 -24.39
C THR A 230 -19.97 0.72 -25.39
N HIS A 231 -19.82 0.39 -26.66
CA HIS A 231 -19.60 1.34 -27.75
C HIS A 231 -20.77 2.32 -27.91
N ALA A 232 -22.02 1.84 -27.80
CA ALA A 232 -23.22 2.68 -27.94
C ALA A 232 -23.27 3.80 -26.89
N GLU A 233 -22.81 3.53 -25.67
CA GLU A 233 -22.78 4.49 -24.56
C GLU A 233 -21.43 5.19 -24.42
N ARG A 234 -20.43 4.80 -25.22
CA ARG A 234 -19.04 5.24 -25.09
C ARG A 234 -18.54 5.14 -23.65
N SER A 235 -18.80 3.99 -23.03
CA SER A 235 -18.47 3.74 -21.63
C SER A 235 -17.62 2.48 -21.46
N ILE A 236 -16.85 2.43 -20.39
CA ILE A 236 -16.03 1.30 -19.98
C ILE A 236 -16.31 0.98 -18.51
N HIS A 237 -16.64 -0.26 -18.25
CA HIS A 237 -16.79 -0.79 -16.90
C HIS A 237 -15.42 -1.23 -16.35
N VAL A 238 -14.85 -0.46 -15.44
CA VAL A 238 -13.58 -0.77 -14.77
C VAL A 238 -13.84 -1.67 -13.57
N CYS A 239 -13.69 -2.97 -13.75
CA CYS A 239 -14.01 -3.99 -12.72
C CYS A 239 -12.83 -4.92 -12.40
N ARG A 240 -11.67 -4.79 -13.07
CA ARG A 240 -10.50 -5.65 -12.92
C ARG A 240 -9.20 -4.85 -12.89
N ASN A 241 -8.16 -5.45 -12.30
CA ASN A 241 -6.82 -4.87 -12.25
C ASN A 241 -5.76 -5.97 -12.41
N ALA A 242 -4.86 -5.81 -13.36
CA ALA A 242 -3.73 -6.70 -13.60
C ALA A 242 -2.51 -6.26 -12.77
N VAL A 243 -1.95 -7.21 -12.02
CA VAL A 243 -0.76 -6.98 -11.19
C VAL A 243 0.27 -8.04 -11.55
N LYS A 244 1.51 -7.60 -11.81
CA LYS A 244 2.64 -8.52 -11.95
C LYS A 244 3.10 -8.97 -10.56
N THR A 245 3.24 -10.27 -10.37
CA THR A 245 3.83 -10.89 -9.18
C THR A 245 5.30 -11.25 -9.41
N THR A 246 5.85 -12.09 -8.57
CA THR A 246 7.23 -12.59 -8.70
C THR A 246 7.36 -13.40 -10.00
N GLY A 247 8.40 -13.14 -10.78
CA GLY A 247 8.54 -13.69 -12.11
C GLY A 247 7.71 -12.95 -13.16
N ASP A 248 7.17 -13.64 -14.15
CA ASP A 248 6.34 -13.08 -15.24
C ASP A 248 4.85 -13.41 -15.09
N GLU A 249 4.45 -13.90 -13.94
CA GLU A 249 3.05 -14.21 -13.66
C GLU A 249 2.24 -12.92 -13.50
N ILE A 250 1.07 -12.88 -14.16
CA ILE A 250 0.11 -11.79 -14.04
C ILE A 250 -1.12 -12.33 -13.31
N ILE A 251 -1.46 -11.69 -12.20
CA ILE A 251 -2.71 -11.95 -11.50
C ILE A 251 -3.69 -10.85 -11.84
N VAL A 252 -4.86 -11.24 -12.37
CA VAL A 252 -6.00 -10.35 -12.57
C VAL A 252 -6.96 -10.53 -11.39
N LYS A 253 -7.31 -9.44 -10.74
CA LYS A 253 -8.18 -9.42 -9.55
C LYS A 253 -9.15 -8.26 -9.58
N ALA A 254 -10.22 -8.34 -8.83
CA ALA A 254 -11.12 -7.23 -8.59
C ALA A 254 -10.39 -6.04 -7.96
N PRO A 255 -10.89 -4.80 -8.13
CA PRO A 255 -10.35 -3.63 -7.45
C PRO A 255 -10.38 -3.81 -5.93
N LYS A 256 -9.39 -3.22 -5.24
CA LYS A 256 -9.29 -3.32 -3.75
C LYS A 256 -10.42 -2.62 -3.01
N THR A 257 -11.07 -1.66 -3.62
CA THR A 257 -12.12 -0.83 -3.00
C THR A 257 -13.36 -0.80 -3.88
N LYS A 258 -14.53 -0.55 -3.29
CA LYS A 258 -15.79 -0.36 -4.01
C LYS A 258 -15.69 0.77 -5.05
N ALA A 259 -15.01 1.87 -4.71
CA ALA A 259 -14.77 2.99 -5.62
C ALA A 259 -13.91 2.61 -6.84
N GLY A 260 -13.17 1.51 -6.79
CA GLY A 260 -12.43 0.99 -7.92
C GLY A 260 -13.30 0.33 -8.99
N ASN A 261 -14.51 -0.11 -8.63
CA ASN A 261 -15.53 -0.62 -9.56
C ASN A 261 -16.39 0.55 -10.01
N ARG A 262 -16.21 0.99 -11.27
CA ARG A 262 -16.83 2.21 -11.78
C ARG A 262 -16.94 2.19 -13.28
N TYR A 263 -17.75 3.10 -13.82
CA TYR A 263 -17.78 3.42 -15.24
C TYR A 263 -16.93 4.66 -15.52
N VAL A 264 -16.24 4.65 -16.65
CA VAL A 264 -15.56 5.80 -17.24
C VAL A 264 -16.05 5.98 -18.67
N TYR A 265 -15.99 7.21 -19.18
CA TYR A 265 -16.56 7.57 -20.47
C TYR A 265 -15.46 8.10 -21.38
N PHE A 266 -15.68 8.00 -22.70
CA PHE A 266 -14.73 8.45 -23.71
C PHE A 266 -15.42 9.19 -24.84
N SER A 267 -14.64 9.96 -25.61
CA SER A 267 -15.15 10.78 -26.71
C SER A 267 -15.41 9.97 -28.00
N ALA A 268 -16.04 10.60 -29.00
CA ALA A 268 -16.28 9.98 -30.29
C ALA A 268 -14.98 9.66 -31.06
N GLU A 269 -13.93 10.47 -30.86
CA GLU A 269 -12.62 10.26 -31.48
C GLU A 269 -11.94 9.01 -30.84
N MET A 270 -12.05 8.86 -29.52
CA MET A 270 -11.55 7.65 -28.83
C MET A 270 -12.36 6.42 -29.22
N GLU A 271 -13.65 6.55 -29.47
CA GLU A 271 -14.51 5.48 -30.00
C GLU A 271 -14.02 4.98 -31.36
N SER A 272 -13.72 5.91 -32.28
CA SER A 272 -13.20 5.56 -33.61
C SER A 272 -11.89 4.80 -33.52
N LEU A 273 -10.95 5.26 -32.66
CA LEU A 273 -9.67 4.57 -32.43
C LEU A 273 -9.86 3.19 -31.79
N LEU A 274 -10.80 3.05 -30.85
CA LEU A 274 -11.11 1.77 -30.22
C LEU A 274 -11.67 0.75 -31.21
N ARG A 275 -12.55 1.17 -32.13
CA ARG A 275 -13.08 0.29 -33.21
C ARG A 275 -12.01 -0.15 -34.19
N GLU A 276 -11.15 0.78 -34.60
CA GLU A 276 -10.00 0.46 -35.46
C GLU A 276 -9.08 -0.56 -34.76
N TYR A 277 -8.79 -0.33 -33.47
CA TYR A 277 -7.98 -1.26 -32.70
C TYR A 277 -8.67 -2.61 -32.47
N GLU A 278 -9.99 -2.65 -32.30
CA GLU A 278 -10.76 -3.89 -32.18
C GLU A 278 -10.67 -4.71 -33.48
N ALA A 279 -10.82 -4.08 -34.63
CA ALA A 279 -10.67 -4.71 -35.93
C ALA A 279 -9.24 -5.26 -36.14
N PHE A 280 -8.23 -4.47 -35.77
CA PHE A 280 -6.83 -4.92 -35.76
C PHE A 280 -6.64 -6.16 -34.86
N CYS A 281 -7.16 -6.15 -33.63
CA CYS A 281 -7.07 -7.28 -32.71
C CYS A 281 -7.80 -8.53 -33.22
N ALA A 282 -8.95 -8.36 -33.89
CA ALA A 282 -9.69 -9.46 -34.50
C ALA A 282 -8.86 -10.13 -35.61
N ALA A 283 -8.26 -9.34 -36.49
CA ALA A 283 -7.38 -9.84 -37.56
C ALA A 283 -6.13 -10.54 -37.01
N GLU A 284 -5.48 -9.96 -35.97
CA GLU A 284 -4.35 -10.60 -35.30
C GLU A 284 -4.74 -11.92 -34.61
N THR A 285 -5.94 -11.99 -34.02
CA THR A 285 -6.44 -13.19 -33.36
C THR A 285 -6.69 -14.30 -34.37
N GLU A 286 -7.30 -13.99 -35.49
CA GLU A 286 -7.53 -14.95 -36.58
C GLU A 286 -6.20 -15.47 -37.18
N ARG A 287 -5.28 -14.54 -37.42
CA ARG A 287 -3.96 -14.85 -38.04
C ARG A 287 -3.08 -15.72 -37.17
N TYR A 288 -2.98 -15.44 -35.86
CA TYR A 288 -2.00 -16.08 -34.98
C TYR A 288 -2.59 -17.14 -34.06
N ASP A 289 -3.83 -16.97 -33.61
CA ASP A 289 -4.50 -17.91 -32.70
C ASP A 289 -5.42 -18.88 -33.48
N ARG A 290 -5.64 -18.65 -34.79
CA ARG A 290 -6.54 -19.42 -35.67
C ARG A 290 -7.96 -19.56 -35.09
N ARG A 291 -8.47 -18.51 -34.46
CA ARG A 291 -9.81 -18.42 -33.87
C ARG A 291 -10.38 -17.02 -34.01
N LYS A 292 -11.68 -16.91 -33.85
CA LYS A 292 -12.34 -15.58 -33.77
C LYS A 292 -12.08 -14.95 -32.40
N GLN A 293 -11.97 -13.63 -32.40
CA GLN A 293 -11.96 -12.83 -31.17
C GLN A 293 -13.30 -12.96 -30.44
N THR A 294 -13.28 -12.98 -29.13
CA THR A 294 -14.47 -13.04 -28.29
C THR A 294 -14.52 -11.84 -27.33
N LYS A 295 -15.69 -11.56 -26.77
CA LYS A 295 -15.84 -10.51 -25.77
C LYS A 295 -15.06 -10.77 -24.49
N ASP A 296 -14.73 -12.02 -24.18
CA ASP A 296 -13.91 -12.43 -23.02
C ASP A 296 -12.41 -12.21 -23.23
N ASP A 297 -11.97 -11.91 -24.46
CA ASP A 297 -10.56 -11.61 -24.73
C ASP A 297 -10.14 -10.26 -24.13
N TYR A 298 -8.91 -10.22 -23.60
CA TYR A 298 -8.33 -8.95 -23.14
C TYR A 298 -8.09 -7.99 -24.31
N VAL A 299 -8.42 -6.72 -24.12
CA VAL A 299 -8.17 -5.66 -25.09
C VAL A 299 -6.67 -5.53 -25.38
N PHE A 300 -5.85 -5.54 -24.33
CA PHE A 300 -4.39 -5.48 -24.42
C PHE A 300 -3.79 -6.84 -24.02
N ARG A 301 -3.84 -7.80 -24.93
CA ARG A 301 -3.39 -9.18 -24.67
C ARG A 301 -2.00 -9.50 -25.22
N ARG A 302 -1.38 -10.50 -24.68
CA ARG A 302 -0.16 -11.10 -25.24
C ARG A 302 -0.50 -11.88 -26.50
N LYS A 303 0.30 -11.66 -27.55
CA LYS A 303 0.14 -12.36 -28.82
C LYS A 303 0.22 -13.87 -28.61
N GLY A 304 -0.70 -14.63 -29.18
CA GLY A 304 -0.77 -16.09 -29.04
C GLY A 304 -1.21 -16.61 -27.67
N MET A 305 -1.68 -15.73 -26.76
CA MET A 305 -2.07 -16.12 -25.40
C MET A 305 -3.37 -15.44 -24.97
N LYS A 306 -4.18 -16.14 -24.18
CA LYS A 306 -5.36 -15.57 -23.51
C LYS A 306 -4.99 -14.84 -22.19
N LEU A 307 -3.88 -14.14 -22.18
CA LEU A 307 -3.38 -13.40 -21.00
C LEU A 307 -3.19 -11.93 -21.34
N PRO A 308 -3.43 -11.03 -20.38
CA PRO A 308 -3.20 -9.60 -20.59
C PRO A 308 -1.70 -9.30 -20.72
N MET A 309 -1.37 -8.20 -21.35
CA MET A 309 -0.01 -7.67 -21.37
C MET A 309 0.44 -7.27 -19.97
N THR A 310 1.73 -7.42 -19.68
CA THR A 310 2.27 -6.97 -18.39
C THR A 310 2.25 -5.44 -18.28
N PRO A 311 1.82 -4.89 -17.15
CA PRO A 311 1.87 -3.44 -16.95
C PRO A 311 3.27 -2.84 -17.11
N SER A 312 4.34 -3.61 -16.85
CA SER A 312 5.73 -3.17 -17.03
C SER A 312 6.12 -2.94 -18.49
N THR A 313 5.53 -3.70 -19.43
CA THR A 313 5.75 -3.52 -20.88
C THR A 313 5.37 -2.11 -21.32
N PHE A 314 4.19 -1.63 -20.88
CA PHE A 314 3.74 -0.28 -21.20
C PHE A 314 4.60 0.79 -20.53
N THR A 315 5.06 0.56 -19.29
CA THR A 315 5.99 1.49 -18.62
C THR A 315 7.29 1.65 -19.39
N TRP A 316 7.87 0.55 -19.83
CA TRP A 316 9.10 0.56 -20.61
C TRP A 316 8.89 1.23 -21.99
N ARG A 317 7.81 0.85 -22.68
CA ARG A 317 7.47 1.47 -23.98
C ARG A 317 7.23 2.96 -23.88
N PHE A 318 6.50 3.39 -22.85
CA PHE A 318 6.26 4.81 -22.61
C PHE A 318 7.57 5.60 -22.45
N LYS A 319 8.52 5.09 -21.67
CA LYS A 319 9.83 5.72 -21.53
C LYS A 319 10.59 5.82 -22.85
N LYS A 320 10.49 4.81 -23.73
CA LYS A 320 11.07 4.88 -25.08
C LYS A 320 10.42 5.95 -25.93
N ILE A 321 9.08 6.07 -25.89
CA ILE A 321 8.36 7.09 -26.64
C ILE A 321 8.78 8.48 -26.16
N LEU A 322 8.80 8.74 -24.86
CA LEU A 322 9.25 10.01 -24.31
C LEU A 322 10.65 10.38 -24.79
N LYS A 323 11.60 9.43 -24.71
CA LYS A 323 12.99 9.66 -25.11
C LYS A 323 13.14 9.92 -26.62
N ALA A 324 12.39 9.20 -27.45
CA ALA A 324 12.45 9.32 -28.90
C ALA A 324 11.87 10.64 -29.43
N ASN A 325 11.05 11.33 -28.64
CA ASN A 325 10.39 12.60 -29.02
C ASN A 325 10.80 13.78 -28.12
N ASP A 326 11.95 13.68 -27.44
CA ASP A 326 12.50 14.71 -26.55
C ASP A 326 11.51 15.23 -25.49
N LEU A 327 10.60 14.37 -25.05
CA LEU A 327 9.63 14.65 -24.01
C LEU A 327 10.21 14.40 -22.62
N PRO A 328 9.68 15.05 -21.54
CA PRO A 328 10.17 14.91 -20.19
C PRO A 328 10.22 13.44 -19.74
N THR A 329 11.42 12.88 -19.55
CA THR A 329 11.63 11.46 -19.22
C THR A 329 11.32 11.13 -17.76
N ASP A 330 11.01 12.09 -16.92
CA ASP A 330 10.55 11.91 -15.54
C ASP A 330 9.05 11.60 -15.47
N LEU A 331 8.27 11.84 -16.52
CA LEU A 331 6.90 11.36 -16.67
C LEU A 331 6.87 9.82 -16.69
N ASN A 332 5.79 9.25 -16.20
CA ASN A 332 5.52 7.81 -16.21
C ASN A 332 4.05 7.54 -16.50
N VAL A 333 3.65 6.30 -16.73
CA VAL A 333 2.26 5.95 -17.06
C VAL A 333 1.26 6.41 -15.97
N HIS A 334 1.69 6.46 -14.70
CA HIS A 334 0.84 6.98 -13.63
C HIS A 334 0.71 8.52 -13.68
N SER A 335 1.72 9.21 -14.20
CA SER A 335 1.64 10.66 -14.48
C SER A 335 0.56 10.99 -15.49
N LEU A 336 0.28 10.12 -16.50
CA LEU A 336 -0.82 10.32 -17.45
C LEU A 336 -2.18 10.38 -16.76
N ARG A 337 -2.39 9.54 -15.76
CA ARG A 337 -3.60 9.58 -14.95
C ARG A 337 -3.68 10.88 -14.12
N HIS A 338 -2.56 11.37 -13.60
CA HIS A 338 -2.51 12.66 -12.90
C HIS A 338 -2.80 13.82 -13.87
N THR A 339 -2.26 13.74 -15.09
CA THR A 339 -2.54 14.70 -16.16
C THR A 339 -4.02 14.67 -16.54
N ALA A 340 -4.62 13.48 -16.78
CA ALA A 340 -6.05 13.35 -17.07
C ALA A 340 -6.92 14.04 -16.02
N ALA A 341 -6.62 13.78 -14.77
CA ALA A 341 -7.36 14.37 -13.70
C ALA A 341 -7.17 15.90 -13.60
N SER A 342 -5.95 16.42 -13.86
CA SER A 342 -5.71 17.86 -13.97
C SER A 342 -6.52 18.50 -15.09
N LEU A 343 -6.60 17.83 -16.24
CA LEU A 343 -7.39 18.27 -17.37
C LEU A 343 -8.90 18.30 -17.06
N PHE A 344 -9.44 17.28 -16.37
CA PHE A 344 -10.83 17.29 -15.93
C PHE A 344 -11.14 18.48 -15.00
N ILE A 345 -10.26 18.76 -14.02
CA ILE A 345 -10.44 19.91 -13.13
C ILE A 345 -10.29 21.23 -13.89
N ALA A 346 -9.34 21.33 -14.81
CA ALA A 346 -9.15 22.53 -15.63
C ALA A 346 -10.35 22.81 -16.54
N SER A 347 -11.08 21.76 -16.96
CA SER A 347 -12.35 21.90 -17.73
C SER A 347 -13.57 22.22 -16.84
N GLY A 348 -13.39 22.49 -15.55
CA GLY A 348 -14.46 22.88 -14.63
C GLY A 348 -15.17 21.71 -13.94
N THR A 349 -14.72 20.47 -14.10
CA THR A 349 -15.31 19.32 -13.40
C THR A 349 -14.99 19.39 -11.93
N ASP A 350 -15.99 19.20 -11.06
CA ASP A 350 -15.79 19.24 -9.61
C ASP A 350 -14.92 18.09 -9.10
N VAL A 351 -14.22 18.31 -7.99
CA VAL A 351 -13.24 17.36 -7.42
C VAL A 351 -13.88 16.03 -7.00
N GLY A 352 -15.13 16.03 -6.56
CA GLY A 352 -15.86 14.83 -6.17
C GLY A 352 -16.13 13.93 -7.38
N THR A 353 -16.62 14.50 -8.46
CA THR A 353 -16.83 13.81 -9.75
C THR A 353 -15.50 13.26 -10.29
N VAL A 354 -14.43 14.07 -10.28
CA VAL A 354 -13.09 13.59 -10.71
C VAL A 354 -12.59 12.45 -9.82
N ALA A 355 -12.77 12.55 -8.50
CA ALA A 355 -12.42 11.46 -7.59
C ALA A 355 -13.21 10.17 -7.91
N GLY A 356 -14.49 10.30 -8.23
CA GLY A 356 -15.36 9.19 -8.68
C GLY A 356 -14.86 8.56 -9.99
N LEU A 357 -14.62 9.36 -11.03
CA LEU A 357 -14.09 8.92 -12.31
C LEU A 357 -12.75 8.20 -12.17
N LEU A 358 -11.89 8.70 -11.30
CA LEU A 358 -10.60 8.07 -11.02
C LEU A 358 -10.71 6.85 -10.09
N GLY A 359 -11.78 6.69 -9.34
CA GLY A 359 -11.93 5.64 -8.34
C GLY A 359 -10.98 5.82 -7.14
N HIS A 360 -10.89 7.04 -6.63
CA HIS A 360 -10.23 7.34 -5.37
C HIS A 360 -11.20 7.08 -4.22
N SER A 361 -10.77 6.30 -3.22
CA SER A 361 -11.58 6.03 -2.04
C SER A 361 -11.73 7.24 -1.12
N GLN A 362 -10.82 8.22 -1.26
CA GLN A 362 -10.83 9.47 -0.51
C GLN A 362 -10.61 10.67 -1.45
N PRO A 363 -11.49 11.67 -1.44
CA PRO A 363 -11.34 12.90 -2.25
C PRO A 363 -10.05 13.68 -1.93
N SER A 364 -9.53 13.59 -0.69
CA SER A 364 -8.25 14.19 -0.29
C SER A 364 -7.08 13.75 -1.17
N THR A 365 -7.11 12.51 -1.68
CA THR A 365 -6.08 12.02 -2.63
C THR A 365 -6.13 12.81 -3.94
N THR A 366 -7.30 13.26 -4.36
CA THR A 366 -7.50 14.11 -5.54
C THR A 366 -7.02 15.53 -5.22
N LEU A 367 -7.37 16.11 -4.08
CA LEU A 367 -6.94 17.43 -3.63
C LEU A 367 -5.41 17.56 -3.54
N ASP A 368 -4.72 16.58 -2.98
CA ASP A 368 -3.24 16.56 -2.86
C ASP A 368 -2.51 16.58 -4.22
N ILE A 369 -3.21 16.26 -5.31
CA ILE A 369 -2.64 16.25 -6.67
C ILE A 369 -2.77 17.63 -7.32
N TYR A 370 -3.74 18.47 -6.91
CA TYR A 370 -4.28 19.58 -7.69
C TYR A 370 -4.08 20.97 -7.12
N THR A 371 -3.24 21.14 -6.11
CA THR A 371 -2.90 22.46 -5.57
C THR A 371 -2.50 23.46 -6.67
N HIS A 372 -1.83 22.99 -7.73
CA HIS A 372 -1.40 23.84 -8.86
C HIS A 372 -2.52 24.16 -9.88
N ALA A 373 -3.47 23.23 -10.12
CA ALA A 373 -4.62 23.49 -11.00
C ALA A 373 -5.60 24.50 -10.38
N PHE A 374 -5.65 24.56 -9.03
CA PHE A 374 -6.47 25.52 -8.31
C PHE A 374 -6.05 26.98 -8.52
N ASP A 375 -4.77 27.28 -8.76
CA ASP A 375 -4.34 28.67 -8.94
C ASP A 375 -4.81 29.26 -10.27
N LYS A 376 -4.90 28.48 -11.35
CA LYS A 376 -5.55 28.91 -12.60
C LYS A 376 -7.06 29.11 -12.39
N ASN A 377 -7.72 28.20 -11.68
CA ASN A 377 -9.15 28.25 -11.42
C ASN A 377 -9.53 29.36 -10.42
N LYS A 378 -8.67 29.72 -9.45
CA LYS A 378 -8.88 30.86 -8.57
C LYS A 378 -8.97 32.19 -9.32
N LYS A 379 -8.08 32.40 -10.31
CA LYS A 379 -8.14 33.59 -11.17
C LYS A 379 -9.43 33.62 -12.00
N ALA A 380 -9.79 32.51 -12.64
CA ALA A 380 -11.02 32.40 -13.43
C ALA A 380 -12.28 32.59 -12.55
N ALA A 381 -12.33 31.96 -11.38
CA ALA A 381 -13.44 32.11 -10.42
C ALA A 381 -13.55 33.56 -9.90
N SER A 382 -12.43 34.22 -9.65
CA SER A 382 -12.41 35.64 -9.25
C SER A 382 -12.92 36.55 -10.39
N GLN A 383 -12.55 36.26 -11.63
CA GLN A 383 -13.05 37.01 -12.80
C GLN A 383 -14.54 36.80 -13.03
N ILE A 384 -15.03 35.53 -12.92
CA ILE A 384 -16.48 35.24 -13.03
C ILE A 384 -17.26 35.93 -11.91
N MET A 385 -16.75 35.92 -10.68
CA MET A 385 -17.39 36.59 -9.56
C MET A 385 -17.44 38.11 -9.74
N GLN A 386 -16.34 38.70 -10.24
CA GLN A 386 -16.28 40.15 -10.53
C GLN A 386 -17.22 40.52 -11.70
N SER A 387 -17.30 39.74 -12.76
CA SER A 387 -18.22 39.97 -13.87
C SER A 387 -19.69 39.83 -13.47
N ASN A 388 -20.01 38.90 -12.54
CA ASN A 388 -21.37 38.74 -12.01
C ASN A 388 -21.79 39.81 -11.01
N LEU A 389 -20.83 40.52 -10.43
CA LEU A 389 -21.07 41.61 -9.49
C LEU A 389 -20.95 43.00 -10.13
N GLU A 390 -20.67 43.06 -11.46
CA GLU A 390 -20.45 44.32 -12.23
C GLU A 390 -19.40 45.24 -11.58
N ILE A 391 -18.36 44.64 -10.93
CA ILE A 391 -17.27 45.39 -10.26
C ILE A 391 -16.00 45.30 -11.12
#